data_84686f41b1735defee00ba18ee82e512
#
_entry.id   84686f41b1735defee00ba18ee82e512
#
_cell.length_a   1.000
_cell.length_b   1.000
_cell.length_c   1.000
_cell.angle_alpha   90.00
_cell.angle_beta   90.00
_cell.angle_gamma   90.00
#
_symmetry.space_group_name_H-M   'P 1'
#
loop_
_entity.id
_entity.type
_entity.pdbx_description
1 polymer ?
#
loop_
_entity_poly.entity_id
_entity_poly.type
_entity_poly.pdbx_seq_one_letter_code
_entity_poly.pdbx_strand_id
1 'polypeptide(L)'
;VSTPTYKKSFVLNTCLLLFCFVLTAASSSSILFSKHFRTEYITSFALKALPCAIIWFKIIWEQLTQDYTSRTPTPFLHKKDDERIDVILPCYNPHEGWEQQLIEKHKELEGMLNGYNIRFIVVNDGSKRGFTEEAVLRLTNNLPNTIIVDNKINQGKGAAVRDGIAHSDSELALYTDYDFPYKIESVCQVIKYLEEGYDVVVANRNHTYYSQLSTRRKLASHASRFLNFMLLGLTHTDTQGGIKGV
;
A
#
# COMPACT_ATOMS: atom_id res chain seq x y z
N VAL A 1 -17.84 -2.17 19.30
CA VAL A 1 -17.90 -2.52 17.87
C VAL A 1 -16.80 -3.53 17.63
N SER A 2 -17.16 -4.81 17.43
CA SER A 2 -16.22 -5.93 17.30
C SER A 2 -15.60 -5.95 15.90
N THR A 3 -14.28 -5.97 15.85
CA THR A 3 -13.46 -5.92 14.65
C THR A 3 -13.59 -7.17 13.76
N PRO A 4 -13.65 -7.02 12.43
CA PRO A 4 -13.78 -8.14 11.47
C PRO A 4 -12.51 -8.97 11.28
N THR A 5 -11.43 -8.67 12.00
CA THR A 5 -10.10 -9.31 11.85
C THR A 5 -10.08 -10.81 12.20
N TYR A 6 -10.96 -11.28 13.06
CA TYR A 6 -10.95 -12.67 13.52
C TYR A 6 -11.46 -13.68 12.47
N LYS A 7 -12.45 -13.29 11.66
CA LYS A 7 -13.00 -14.17 10.61
C LYS A 7 -12.02 -14.41 9.45
N LYS A 8 -11.21 -13.40 9.09
CA LYS A 8 -10.24 -13.52 7.98
C LYS A 8 -9.09 -14.48 8.29
N SER A 9 -8.58 -14.44 9.53
CA SER A 9 -7.52 -15.35 9.98
C SER A 9 -8.01 -16.81 9.99
N PHE A 10 -9.25 -17.06 10.39
CA PHE A 10 -9.82 -18.40 10.45
C PHE A 10 -9.99 -19.02 9.05
N VAL A 11 -10.52 -18.27 8.09
CA VAL A 11 -10.72 -18.73 6.69
C VAL A 11 -9.39 -19.00 6.01
N LEU A 12 -8.40 -18.08 6.17
CA LEU A 12 -7.08 -18.23 5.57
C LEU A 12 -6.33 -19.46 6.14
N ASN A 13 -6.40 -19.67 7.45
CA ASN A 13 -5.79 -20.84 8.10
C ASN A 13 -6.48 -22.14 7.67
N THR A 14 -7.80 -22.14 7.50
CA THR A 14 -8.55 -23.32 7.05
C THR A 14 -8.21 -23.67 5.60
N CYS A 15 -8.07 -22.66 4.71
CA CYS A 15 -7.66 -22.88 3.32
C CYS A 15 -6.21 -23.39 3.24
N LEU A 16 -5.30 -22.86 4.06
CA LEU A 16 -3.90 -23.31 4.11
C LEU A 16 -3.81 -24.75 4.61
N LEU A 17 -4.58 -25.12 5.64
CA LEU A 17 -4.64 -26.48 6.18
C LEU A 17 -5.21 -27.46 5.15
N LEU A 18 -6.25 -27.10 4.42
CA LEU A 18 -6.82 -27.93 3.34
C LEU A 18 -5.81 -28.10 2.19
N PHE A 19 -5.11 -27.04 1.80
CA PHE A 19 -4.08 -27.11 0.77
C PHE A 19 -2.89 -27.97 1.22
N CYS A 20 -2.44 -27.84 2.45
CA CYS A 20 -1.42 -28.71 3.05
C CYS A 20 -1.89 -30.16 3.16
N PHE A 21 -3.15 -30.40 3.50
CA PHE A 21 -3.73 -31.74 3.58
C PHE A 21 -3.80 -32.43 2.20
N VAL A 22 -4.18 -31.68 1.14
CA VAL A 22 -4.16 -32.18 -0.25
C VAL A 22 -2.72 -32.49 -0.70
N LEU A 23 -1.74 -31.65 -0.36
CA LEU A 23 -0.33 -31.89 -0.70
C LEU A 23 0.25 -33.07 0.08
N THR A 24 -0.09 -33.24 1.36
CA THR A 24 0.40 -34.37 2.18
C THR A 24 -0.28 -35.67 1.78
N ALA A 25 -1.55 -35.67 1.43
CA ALA A 25 -2.25 -36.83 0.89
C ALA A 25 -1.68 -37.28 -0.47
N ALA A 26 -1.29 -36.31 -1.33
CA ALA A 26 -0.62 -36.58 -2.58
C ALA A 26 0.82 -37.13 -2.37
N SER A 27 1.54 -36.68 -1.34
CA SER A 27 2.90 -37.15 -1.03
C SER A 27 2.91 -38.51 -0.33
N SER A 28 1.95 -38.80 0.54
CA SER A 28 1.86 -40.09 1.25
C SER A 28 1.40 -41.24 0.35
N SER A 29 0.56 -40.97 -0.66
CA SER A 29 0.25 -41.97 -1.71
C SER A 29 1.46 -42.32 -2.58
N SER A 30 2.52 -41.53 -2.53
CA SER A 30 3.75 -41.73 -3.30
C SER A 30 4.65 -42.86 -2.77
N ILE A 31 4.38 -43.39 -1.59
CA ILE A 31 5.22 -44.42 -0.95
C ILE A 31 4.79 -45.86 -1.29
N LEU A 32 3.56 -46.06 -1.76
CA LEU A 32 2.92 -47.37 -1.82
C LEU A 32 2.72 -47.96 -3.23
N PHE A 33 3.01 -47.26 -4.34
CA PHE A 33 2.74 -47.79 -5.68
C PHE A 33 3.91 -47.70 -6.69
N SER A 34 3.94 -48.63 -7.67
CA SER A 34 4.96 -48.66 -8.73
C SER A 34 4.91 -47.41 -9.63
N LYS A 35 6.05 -47.05 -10.24
CA LYS A 35 6.20 -45.78 -11.01
C LYS A 35 5.13 -45.53 -12.09
N HIS A 36 4.58 -46.53 -12.70
CA HIS A 36 3.63 -46.40 -13.80
C HIS A 36 2.22 -46.12 -13.30
N PHE A 37 1.81 -46.69 -12.19
CA PHE A 37 0.51 -46.47 -11.57
C PHE A 37 0.41 -45.08 -10.89
N ARG A 38 1.56 -44.55 -10.52
CA ARG A 38 1.70 -43.28 -9.80
C ARG A 38 1.35 -42.06 -10.66
N THR A 39 1.79 -42.03 -11.93
CA THR A 39 1.57 -40.88 -12.83
C THR A 39 0.09 -40.78 -13.25
N GLU A 40 -0.57 -41.87 -13.57
CA GLU A 40 -2.00 -41.83 -13.96
C GLU A 40 -2.91 -41.46 -12.78
N TYR A 41 -2.61 -41.93 -11.58
CA TYR A 41 -3.41 -41.63 -10.39
C TYR A 41 -3.25 -40.17 -9.95
N ILE A 42 -2.04 -39.63 -9.96
CA ILE A 42 -1.76 -38.21 -9.63
C ILE A 42 -2.40 -37.28 -10.66
N THR A 43 -2.28 -37.59 -11.95
CA THR A 43 -2.92 -36.79 -13.01
C THR A 43 -4.43 -36.86 -12.96
N SER A 44 -5.02 -38.05 -12.72
CA SER A 44 -6.45 -38.19 -12.56
C SER A 44 -7.00 -37.51 -11.32
N PHE A 45 -6.28 -37.57 -10.18
CA PHE A 45 -6.66 -36.91 -8.95
C PHE A 45 -6.54 -35.37 -9.08
N ALA A 46 -5.43 -34.90 -9.63
CA ALA A 46 -5.24 -33.47 -9.88
C ALA A 46 -6.27 -32.89 -10.83
N LEU A 47 -6.61 -33.61 -11.91
CA LEU A 47 -7.65 -33.20 -12.85
C LEU A 47 -9.07 -33.14 -12.24
N LYS A 48 -9.37 -33.97 -11.24
CA LYS A 48 -10.67 -33.96 -10.53
C LYS A 48 -10.71 -32.98 -9.36
N ALA A 49 -9.59 -32.80 -8.66
CA ALA A 49 -9.48 -31.89 -7.50
C ALA A 49 -9.36 -30.42 -7.90
N LEU A 50 -8.73 -30.14 -9.04
CA LEU A 50 -8.51 -28.77 -9.52
C LEU A 50 -9.80 -27.96 -9.76
N PRO A 51 -10.83 -28.50 -10.44
CA PRO A 51 -12.10 -27.81 -10.60
C PRO A 51 -12.81 -27.53 -9.27
N CYS A 52 -12.79 -28.48 -8.35
CA CYS A 52 -13.38 -28.30 -7.02
C CYS A 52 -12.65 -27.21 -6.23
N ALA A 53 -11.31 -27.18 -6.26
CA ALA A 53 -10.52 -26.15 -5.62
C ALA A 53 -10.79 -24.77 -6.23
N ILE A 54 -10.94 -24.66 -7.54
CA ILE A 54 -11.27 -23.41 -8.24
C ILE A 54 -12.67 -22.93 -7.85
N ILE A 55 -13.67 -23.82 -7.80
CA ILE A 55 -15.03 -23.46 -7.40
C ILE A 55 -15.08 -23.03 -5.96
N TRP A 56 -14.42 -23.73 -5.03
CA TRP A 56 -14.30 -23.36 -3.63
C TRP A 56 -13.59 -22.02 -3.45
N PHE A 57 -12.50 -21.81 -4.20
CA PHE A 57 -11.79 -20.54 -4.20
C PHE A 57 -12.70 -19.40 -4.68
N LYS A 58 -13.48 -19.63 -5.73
CA LYS A 58 -14.44 -18.65 -6.26
C LYS A 58 -15.52 -18.30 -5.23
N ILE A 59 -16.11 -19.29 -4.56
CA ILE A 59 -17.15 -19.08 -3.53
C ILE A 59 -16.58 -18.28 -2.34
N ILE A 60 -15.41 -18.67 -1.84
CA ILE A 60 -14.75 -17.95 -0.76
C ILE A 60 -14.40 -16.52 -1.20
N TRP A 61 -13.95 -16.36 -2.44
CA TRP A 61 -13.62 -15.08 -3.03
C TRP A 61 -14.86 -14.17 -3.13
N GLU A 62 -15.97 -14.68 -3.64
CA GLU A 62 -17.23 -13.92 -3.74
C GLU A 62 -17.72 -13.49 -2.34
N GLN A 63 -17.63 -14.35 -1.33
CA GLN A 63 -17.96 -13.99 0.06
C GLN A 63 -17.04 -12.93 0.65
N LEU A 64 -15.72 -13.01 0.38
CA LEU A 64 -14.75 -12.03 0.88
C LEU A 64 -14.87 -10.68 0.17
N THR A 65 -15.26 -10.66 -1.10
CA THR A 65 -15.41 -9.42 -1.87
C THR A 65 -16.77 -8.77 -1.69
N GLN A 66 -17.84 -9.50 -1.42
CA GLN A 66 -19.16 -8.93 -1.13
C GLN A 66 -19.15 -8.01 0.11
N ASP A 67 -18.40 -8.36 1.15
CA ASP A 67 -18.28 -7.51 2.35
C ASP A 67 -17.51 -6.21 2.07
N TYR A 68 -16.68 -6.17 1.02
CA TYR A 68 -15.85 -5.01 0.70
C TYR A 68 -16.51 -4.02 -0.28
N THR A 69 -17.39 -4.50 -1.15
CA THR A 69 -18.04 -3.66 -2.19
C THR A 69 -19.35 -3.03 -1.72
N SER A 70 -19.87 -3.42 -0.55
CA SER A 70 -21.16 -2.96 -0.05
C SER A 70 -21.11 -1.71 0.83
N ARG A 71 -19.93 -1.19 1.20
CA ARG A 71 -19.82 0.08 1.92
C ARG A 71 -19.92 1.21 0.92
N THR A 72 -21.06 1.85 0.88
CA THR A 72 -21.15 3.20 0.31
C THR A 72 -20.24 4.12 1.11
N PRO A 73 -19.35 4.89 0.44
CA PRO A 73 -18.54 5.89 1.14
C PRO A 73 -19.47 6.77 1.97
N THR A 74 -19.15 6.95 3.24
CA THR A 74 -19.84 7.95 4.08
C THR A 74 -19.14 9.28 3.83
N PRO A 75 -19.79 10.26 3.17
CA PRO A 75 -19.19 11.57 2.96
C PRO A 75 -18.82 12.16 4.33
N PHE A 76 -17.67 12.79 4.43
CA PHE A 76 -17.34 13.64 5.56
C PHE A 76 -18.42 14.73 5.67
N LEU A 77 -19.21 14.68 6.73
CA LEU A 77 -20.41 15.51 6.88
C LEU A 77 -20.10 16.99 7.18
N HIS A 78 -18.86 17.34 7.49
CA HIS A 78 -18.46 18.71 7.74
C HIS A 78 -17.01 18.97 7.31
N LYS A 79 -16.81 19.82 6.32
CA LYS A 79 -15.55 20.53 6.16
C LYS A 79 -15.46 21.50 7.35
N LYS A 80 -14.59 21.19 8.32
CA LYS A 80 -14.19 22.16 9.33
C LYS A 80 -13.33 23.23 8.65
N ASP A 81 -13.66 24.50 8.86
CA ASP A 81 -12.72 25.56 8.56
C ASP A 81 -11.43 25.26 9.35
N ASP A 82 -10.30 25.22 8.65
CA ASP A 82 -8.98 24.89 9.21
C ASP A 82 -8.67 23.39 9.43
N GLU A 83 -9.23 22.52 8.59
CA GLU A 83 -8.90 21.09 8.62
C GLU A 83 -7.45 20.85 8.21
N ARG A 84 -6.71 20.08 9.02
CA ARG A 84 -5.31 19.80 8.77
C ARG A 84 -5.14 18.54 7.94
N ILE A 85 -4.17 18.59 7.00
CA ILE A 85 -3.71 17.46 6.21
C ILE A 85 -2.26 17.19 6.57
N ASP A 86 -1.95 15.97 7.00
CA ASP A 86 -0.59 15.54 7.24
C ASP A 86 -0.03 14.84 6.00
N VAL A 87 1.10 15.35 5.49
CA VAL A 87 1.81 14.77 4.36
C VAL A 87 3.09 14.12 4.86
N ILE A 88 3.12 12.80 4.85
CA ILE A 88 4.23 12.00 5.34
C ILE A 88 5.25 11.80 4.23
N LEU A 89 6.50 12.17 4.49
CA LEU A 89 7.60 12.22 3.52
C LEU A 89 8.78 11.37 4.02
N PRO A 90 8.81 10.06 3.70
CA PRO A 90 9.96 9.23 4.01
C PRO A 90 11.18 9.71 3.20
N CYS A 91 12.28 9.95 3.89
CA CYS A 91 13.49 10.54 3.33
C CYS A 91 14.71 9.69 3.67
N TYR A 92 15.48 9.27 2.65
CA TYR A 92 16.72 8.55 2.83
C TYR A 92 17.78 9.03 1.84
N ASN A 93 18.90 9.53 2.36
CA ASN A 93 20.00 10.08 1.58
C ASN A 93 19.53 11.07 0.49
N PRO A 94 18.79 12.14 0.85
CA PRO A 94 18.23 13.04 -0.11
C PRO A 94 19.33 13.78 -0.90
N HIS A 95 18.96 14.26 -2.08
CA HIS A 95 19.85 15.10 -2.88
C HIS A 95 20.01 16.49 -2.24
N GLU A 96 21.01 17.22 -2.66
CA GLU A 96 21.21 18.61 -2.23
C GLU A 96 20.03 19.50 -2.68
N GLY A 97 19.56 20.38 -1.79
CA GLY A 97 18.43 21.27 -2.07
C GLY A 97 17.04 20.62 -1.95
N TRP A 98 16.95 19.41 -1.38
CA TRP A 98 15.67 18.73 -1.16
C TRP A 98 14.69 19.55 -0.31
N GLU A 99 15.19 20.29 0.66
CA GLU A 99 14.40 21.15 1.53
C GLU A 99 13.75 22.31 0.76
N GLN A 100 14.49 22.89 -0.18
CA GLN A 100 13.96 23.96 -1.04
C GLN A 100 12.84 23.45 -1.93
N GLN A 101 13.01 22.26 -2.49
CA GLN A 101 11.97 21.60 -3.27
C GLN A 101 10.70 21.36 -2.45
N LEU A 102 10.84 20.93 -1.18
CA LEU A 102 9.69 20.73 -0.28
C LEU A 102 8.98 22.06 0.04
N ILE A 103 9.72 23.14 0.25
CA ILE A 103 9.13 24.46 0.47
C ILE A 103 8.29 24.90 -0.74
N GLU A 104 8.81 24.70 -1.94
CA GLU A 104 8.09 25.01 -3.19
C GLU A 104 6.84 24.15 -3.33
N LYS A 105 6.95 22.85 -3.08
CA LYS A 105 5.80 21.91 -3.15
C LYS A 105 4.74 22.23 -2.09
N HIS A 106 5.12 22.65 -0.91
CA HIS A 106 4.17 23.09 0.11
C HIS A 106 3.36 24.28 -0.38
N LYS A 107 4.01 25.30 -0.96
CA LYS A 107 3.33 26.47 -1.52
C LYS A 107 2.38 26.11 -2.67
N GLU A 108 2.79 25.17 -3.54
CA GLU A 108 1.91 24.66 -4.61
C GLU A 108 0.67 23.98 -4.03
N LEU A 109 0.83 23.14 -2.99
CA LEU A 109 -0.27 22.46 -2.32
C LEU A 109 -1.22 23.46 -1.62
N GLU A 110 -0.69 24.42 -0.87
CA GLU A 110 -1.50 25.48 -0.23
C GLU A 110 -2.33 26.26 -1.26
N GLY A 111 -1.73 26.58 -2.41
CA GLY A 111 -2.41 27.28 -3.50
C GLY A 111 -3.58 26.49 -4.10
N MET A 112 -3.51 25.14 -4.10
CA MET A 112 -4.54 24.29 -4.68
C MET A 112 -5.55 23.76 -3.66
N LEU A 113 -5.16 23.64 -2.39
CA LEU A 113 -5.97 23.12 -1.30
C LEU A 113 -6.40 24.26 -0.36
N ASN A 114 -7.09 25.25 -0.91
CA ASN A 114 -7.59 26.38 -0.15
C ASN A 114 -8.49 25.94 1.01
N GLY A 115 -8.17 26.41 2.23
CA GLY A 115 -8.92 26.09 3.44
C GLY A 115 -8.43 24.84 4.18
N TYR A 116 -7.27 24.29 3.78
CA TYR A 116 -6.56 23.26 4.53
C TYR A 116 -5.27 23.81 5.12
N ASN A 117 -4.95 23.35 6.33
CA ASN A 117 -3.65 23.56 6.95
C ASN A 117 -2.75 22.35 6.62
N ILE A 118 -1.77 22.52 5.73
CA ILE A 118 -0.90 21.44 5.28
C ILE A 118 0.31 21.37 6.21
N ARG A 119 0.53 20.18 6.79
CA ARG A 119 1.70 19.92 7.62
C ARG A 119 2.54 18.80 7.03
N PHE A 120 3.83 19.04 6.86
CA PHE A 120 4.76 18.00 6.46
C PHE A 120 5.28 17.24 7.67
N ILE A 121 5.36 15.92 7.57
CA ILE A 121 6.02 15.03 8.51
C ILE A 121 7.16 14.36 7.76
N VAL A 122 8.36 14.90 7.89
CA VAL A 122 9.57 14.41 7.21
C VAL A 122 10.25 13.38 8.10
N VAL A 123 10.34 12.16 7.61
CA VAL A 123 10.95 11.05 8.35
C VAL A 123 12.30 10.70 7.75
N ASN A 124 13.36 11.06 8.44
CA ASN A 124 14.72 10.65 8.10
C ASN A 124 14.90 9.16 8.44
N ASP A 125 15.08 8.31 7.46
CA ASP A 125 15.31 6.87 7.65
C ASP A 125 16.81 6.54 7.76
N GLY A 126 17.50 7.18 8.71
CA GLY A 126 18.92 6.93 8.98
C GLY A 126 19.84 7.36 7.83
N SER A 127 19.61 8.53 7.25
CA SER A 127 20.44 9.09 6.18
C SER A 127 21.88 9.30 6.63
N LYS A 128 22.81 8.96 5.75
CA LYS A 128 24.24 9.19 5.94
C LYS A 128 24.77 10.42 5.19
N ARG A 129 23.93 11.00 4.31
CA ARG A 129 24.27 12.17 3.49
C ARG A 129 23.00 12.93 3.12
N GLY A 130 23.15 14.22 2.82
CA GLY A 130 22.07 15.06 2.30
C GLY A 130 21.08 15.57 3.35
N PHE A 131 20.84 14.83 4.42
CA PHE A 131 19.97 15.23 5.53
C PHE A 131 20.81 15.94 6.61
N THR A 132 21.14 17.21 6.39
CA THR A 132 21.98 18.00 7.27
C THR A 132 21.17 18.90 8.20
N GLU A 133 21.77 19.32 9.33
CA GLU A 133 21.12 20.23 10.27
C GLU A 133 20.76 21.56 9.60
N GLU A 134 21.62 22.08 8.72
CA GLU A 134 21.36 23.33 7.99
C GLU A 134 20.15 23.19 7.04
N ALA A 135 20.00 22.04 6.35
CA ALA A 135 18.86 21.79 5.48
C ALA A 135 17.56 21.69 6.29
N VAL A 136 17.61 21.00 7.44
CA VAL A 136 16.48 20.89 8.36
C VAL A 136 16.10 22.27 8.91
N LEU A 137 17.07 23.07 9.35
CA LEU A 137 16.82 24.43 9.82
C LEU A 137 16.21 25.33 8.74
N ARG A 138 16.71 25.26 7.50
CA ARG A 138 16.10 25.99 6.37
C ARG A 138 14.65 25.58 6.16
N LEU A 139 14.36 24.28 6.19
CA LEU A 139 12.99 23.76 6.02
C LEU A 139 12.08 24.28 7.16
N THR A 140 12.46 24.08 8.41
CA THR A 140 11.64 24.43 9.58
C THR A 140 11.46 25.94 9.77
N ASN A 141 12.44 26.74 9.37
CA ASN A 141 12.32 28.21 9.37
C ASN A 141 11.30 28.71 8.35
N ASN A 142 11.17 28.04 7.20
CA ASN A 142 10.18 28.39 6.17
C ASN A 142 8.81 27.72 6.42
N LEU A 143 8.79 26.52 7.00
CA LEU A 143 7.62 25.73 7.30
C LEU A 143 7.62 25.34 8.79
N PRO A 144 7.25 26.25 9.71
CA PRO A 144 7.43 26.04 11.15
C PRO A 144 6.59 24.89 11.73
N ASN A 145 5.51 24.53 11.06
CA ASN A 145 4.65 23.40 11.48
C ASN A 145 5.17 22.03 11.03
N THR A 146 6.32 21.97 10.33
CA THR A 146 6.89 20.69 9.88
C THR A 146 7.39 19.88 11.08
N ILE A 147 7.01 18.60 11.11
CA ILE A 147 7.54 17.63 12.08
C ILE A 147 8.72 16.91 11.44
N ILE A 148 9.83 16.84 12.15
CA ILE A 148 11.02 16.07 11.76
C ILE A 148 11.12 14.85 12.68
N VAL A 149 11.06 13.66 12.07
CA VAL A 149 11.29 12.38 12.74
C VAL A 149 12.67 11.86 12.32
N ASP A 150 13.61 11.77 13.23
CA ASP A 150 15.00 11.43 12.93
C ASP A 150 15.37 10.02 13.42
N ASN A 151 15.22 9.03 12.57
CA ASN A 151 15.64 7.65 12.83
C ASN A 151 17.14 7.51 12.65
N LYS A 152 17.81 6.87 13.61
CA LYS A 152 19.27 6.69 13.59
C LYS A 152 19.75 5.59 12.66
N ILE A 153 18.86 4.66 12.30
CA ILE A 153 19.17 3.46 11.53
C ILE A 153 18.14 3.34 10.40
N ASN A 154 18.62 3.03 9.18
CA ASN A 154 17.74 2.74 8.07
C ASN A 154 16.97 1.43 8.31
N GLN A 155 15.65 1.53 8.32
CA GLN A 155 14.71 0.41 8.46
C GLN A 155 13.86 0.21 7.21
N GLY A 156 14.06 1.03 6.20
CA GLY A 156 13.36 1.00 4.93
C GLY A 156 12.08 1.85 4.90
N LYS A 157 11.67 2.21 3.69
CA LYS A 157 10.55 3.12 3.42
C LYS A 157 9.28 2.77 4.21
N GLY A 158 8.94 1.48 4.31
CA GLY A 158 7.73 1.05 5.03
C GLY A 158 7.77 1.34 6.53
N ALA A 159 8.94 1.26 7.16
CA ALA A 159 9.14 1.65 8.55
C ALA A 159 9.01 3.17 8.70
N ALA A 160 9.69 3.94 7.85
CA ALA A 160 9.62 5.39 7.87
C ALA A 160 8.19 5.91 7.67
N VAL A 161 7.40 5.28 6.78
CA VAL A 161 5.98 5.63 6.61
C VAL A 161 5.19 5.35 7.89
N ARG A 162 5.39 4.19 8.55
CA ARG A 162 4.71 3.88 9.82
C ARG A 162 5.07 4.87 10.92
N ASP A 163 6.34 5.25 11.01
CA ASP A 163 6.82 6.22 11.99
C ASP A 163 6.19 7.60 11.73
N GLY A 164 6.09 8.01 10.47
CA GLY A 164 5.41 9.25 10.09
C GLY A 164 3.92 9.23 10.45
N ILE A 165 3.22 8.13 10.16
CA ILE A 165 1.81 7.95 10.53
C ILE A 165 1.63 8.01 12.07
N ALA A 166 2.55 7.44 12.83
CA ALA A 166 2.50 7.48 14.30
C ALA A 166 2.65 8.90 14.89
N HIS A 167 3.21 9.83 14.12
CA HIS A 167 3.32 11.25 14.49
C HIS A 167 2.20 12.12 13.90
N SER A 168 1.32 11.54 13.11
CA SER A 168 0.13 12.21 12.57
C SER A 168 -1.00 12.13 13.59
N ASP A 169 -1.65 13.26 13.81
CA ASP A 169 -2.88 13.42 14.61
C ASP A 169 -4.00 14.08 13.78
N SER A 170 -3.83 14.11 12.47
CA SER A 170 -4.81 14.62 11.50
C SER A 170 -5.82 13.54 11.11
N GLU A 171 -7.04 13.96 10.80
CA GLU A 171 -8.08 13.06 10.26
C GLU A 171 -7.76 12.61 8.82
N LEU A 172 -7.02 13.45 8.08
CA LEU A 172 -6.56 13.15 6.72
C LEU A 172 -5.03 13.07 6.70
N ALA A 173 -4.51 11.93 6.32
CA ALA A 173 -3.09 11.74 6.15
C ALA A 173 -2.79 11.11 4.79
N LEU A 174 -1.73 11.57 4.16
CA LEU A 174 -1.22 10.95 2.95
C LEU A 174 0.29 10.79 3.01
N TYR A 175 0.83 9.80 2.34
CA TYR A 175 2.27 9.75 2.14
C TYR A 175 2.63 9.80 0.65
N THR A 176 3.76 10.42 0.37
CA THR A 176 4.40 10.44 -0.95
C THR A 176 5.92 10.43 -0.79
N ASP A 177 6.64 10.22 -1.89
CA ASP A 177 8.10 10.36 -1.89
C ASP A 177 8.49 11.83 -1.67
N TYR A 178 9.59 12.08 -0.94
CA TYR A 178 10.03 13.44 -0.59
C TYR A 178 10.36 14.30 -1.82
N ASP A 179 10.70 13.68 -2.94
CA ASP A 179 11.02 14.34 -4.21
C ASP A 179 9.79 14.65 -5.07
N PHE A 180 8.57 14.34 -4.59
CA PHE A 180 7.30 14.60 -5.27
C PHE A 180 7.33 14.24 -6.75
N PRO A 181 7.57 12.98 -7.13
CA PRO A 181 7.67 12.58 -8.54
C PRO A 181 6.32 12.62 -9.28
N TYR A 182 5.27 13.03 -8.60
CA TYR A 182 3.91 13.10 -9.10
C TYR A 182 3.47 14.56 -9.26
N LYS A 183 2.49 14.75 -10.14
CA LYS A 183 1.84 16.05 -10.27
C LYS A 183 1.03 16.37 -9.00
N ILE A 184 1.04 17.62 -8.59
CA ILE A 184 0.29 18.09 -7.41
C ILE A 184 -1.21 17.81 -7.54
N GLU A 185 -1.77 17.89 -8.75
CA GLU A 185 -3.18 17.57 -9.00
C GLU A 185 -3.53 16.13 -8.59
N SER A 186 -2.58 15.20 -8.69
CA SER A 186 -2.79 13.82 -8.24
C SER A 186 -2.88 13.73 -6.71
N VAL A 187 -2.14 14.55 -5.99
CA VAL A 187 -2.23 14.66 -4.52
C VAL A 187 -3.61 15.23 -4.14
N CYS A 188 -4.01 16.31 -4.80
CA CYS A 188 -5.33 16.92 -4.56
C CYS A 188 -6.49 15.95 -4.86
N GLN A 189 -6.37 15.12 -5.90
CA GLN A 189 -7.38 14.08 -6.19
C GLN A 189 -7.46 13.03 -5.09
N VAL A 190 -6.32 12.61 -4.50
CA VAL A 190 -6.33 11.66 -3.38
C VAL A 190 -7.08 12.25 -2.20
N ILE A 191 -6.81 13.49 -1.85
CA ILE A 191 -7.49 14.20 -0.74
C ILE A 191 -9.00 14.30 -1.02
N LYS A 192 -9.38 14.68 -2.23
CA LYS A 192 -10.79 14.76 -2.62
C LYS A 192 -11.53 13.44 -2.42
N TYR A 193 -10.94 12.31 -2.79
CA TYR A 193 -11.56 11.00 -2.58
C TYR A 193 -11.64 10.62 -1.10
N LEU A 194 -10.66 11.01 -0.28
CA LEU A 194 -10.75 10.84 1.17
C LEU A 194 -11.93 11.66 1.74
N GLU A 195 -12.13 12.91 1.30
CA GLU A 195 -13.28 13.74 1.66
C GLU A 195 -14.62 13.12 1.23
N GLU A 196 -14.62 12.38 0.12
CA GLU A 196 -15.81 11.63 -0.34
C GLU A 196 -16.10 10.39 0.53
N GLY A 197 -15.27 10.11 1.55
CA GLY A 197 -15.47 9.05 2.54
C GLY A 197 -14.82 7.72 2.20
N TYR A 198 -13.83 7.70 1.32
CA TYR A 198 -13.01 6.51 1.12
C TYR A 198 -12.00 6.36 2.25
N ASP A 199 -11.96 5.20 2.89
CA ASP A 199 -11.01 4.90 3.99
C ASP A 199 -9.55 4.86 3.53
N VAL A 200 -9.29 4.49 2.28
CA VAL A 200 -7.95 4.41 1.68
C VAL A 200 -8.02 4.76 0.20
N VAL A 201 -7.18 5.68 -0.22
CA VAL A 201 -7.04 6.08 -1.62
C VAL A 201 -5.61 5.82 -2.10
N VAL A 202 -5.46 5.14 -3.22
CA VAL A 202 -4.16 4.80 -3.82
C VAL A 202 -4.08 5.38 -5.22
N ALA A 203 -3.06 6.20 -5.48
CA ALA A 203 -2.81 6.69 -6.83
C ALA A 203 -2.28 5.56 -7.72
N ASN A 204 -2.91 5.39 -8.87
CA ASN A 204 -2.54 4.38 -9.85
C ASN A 204 -1.58 4.96 -10.89
N ARG A 205 -0.52 4.22 -11.22
CA ARG A 205 0.40 4.59 -12.30
C ARG A 205 -0.28 4.38 -13.64
N ASN A 206 -0.16 5.35 -14.53
CA ASN A 206 -0.79 5.29 -15.84
C ASN A 206 -0.12 4.27 -16.78
N HIS A 207 -0.79 3.97 -17.90
CA HIS A 207 -0.31 3.03 -18.92
C HIS A 207 1.06 3.45 -19.51
N THR A 208 1.34 4.75 -19.60
CA THR A 208 2.60 5.29 -20.13
C THR A 208 3.79 4.89 -19.27
N TYR A 209 3.63 4.88 -17.93
CA TYR A 209 4.67 4.40 -17.02
C TYR A 209 5.01 2.93 -17.29
N TYR A 210 3.98 2.07 -17.42
CA TYR A 210 4.19 0.64 -17.66
C TYR A 210 4.83 0.35 -19.03
N SER A 211 4.55 1.16 -20.05
CA SER A 211 5.14 0.96 -21.39
C SER A 211 6.67 1.13 -21.38
N GLN A 212 7.20 2.01 -20.53
CA GLN A 212 8.63 2.32 -20.40
C GLN A 212 9.42 1.32 -19.55
N LEU A 213 8.75 0.41 -18.83
CA LEU A 213 9.42 -0.57 -17.98
C LEU A 213 10.11 -1.66 -18.82
N SER A 214 11.28 -2.11 -18.35
CA SER A 214 11.94 -3.29 -18.90
C SER A 214 11.07 -4.55 -18.72
N THR A 215 11.22 -5.53 -19.61
CA THR A 215 10.45 -6.80 -19.58
C THR A 215 10.55 -7.52 -18.24
N ARG A 216 11.75 -7.52 -17.63
CA ARG A 216 11.97 -8.13 -16.31
C ARG A 216 11.15 -7.44 -15.20
N ARG A 217 11.09 -6.10 -15.21
CA ARG A 217 10.28 -5.32 -14.26
C ARG A 217 8.78 -5.51 -14.48
N LYS A 218 8.34 -5.63 -15.74
CA LYS A 218 6.95 -5.95 -16.06
C LYS A 218 6.55 -7.31 -15.48
N LEU A 219 7.39 -8.34 -15.71
CA LEU A 219 7.15 -9.69 -15.19
C LEU A 219 7.10 -9.70 -13.64
N ALA A 220 8.07 -9.08 -12.98
CA ALA A 220 8.07 -8.96 -11.51
C ALA A 220 6.84 -8.23 -10.97
N SER A 221 6.41 -7.16 -11.64
CA SER A 221 5.20 -6.41 -11.27
C SER A 221 3.93 -7.25 -11.45
N HIS A 222 3.82 -8.05 -12.52
CA HIS A 222 2.70 -8.96 -12.72
C HIS A 222 2.69 -10.08 -11.67
N ALA A 223 3.85 -10.67 -11.37
CA ALA A 223 3.97 -11.70 -10.34
C ALA A 223 3.59 -11.16 -8.95
N SER A 224 4.06 -9.96 -8.58
CA SER A 224 3.71 -9.31 -7.32
C SER A 224 2.20 -9.02 -7.22
N ARG A 225 1.58 -8.52 -8.30
CA ARG A 225 0.12 -8.29 -8.33
C ARG A 225 -0.66 -9.59 -8.20
N PHE A 226 -0.23 -10.64 -8.90
CA PHE A 226 -0.84 -11.97 -8.79
C PHE A 226 -0.74 -12.52 -7.37
N LEU A 227 0.43 -12.41 -6.72
CA LEU A 227 0.61 -12.83 -5.34
C LEU A 227 -0.25 -12.00 -4.37
N ASN A 228 -0.32 -10.68 -4.54
CA ASN A 228 -1.18 -9.83 -3.72
C ASN A 228 -2.66 -10.18 -3.88
N PHE A 229 -3.07 -10.48 -5.11
CA PHE A 229 -4.41 -10.98 -5.39
C PHE A 229 -4.67 -12.32 -4.69
N MET A 230 -3.77 -13.28 -4.84
CA MET A 230 -3.92 -14.64 -4.28
C MET A 230 -3.86 -14.70 -2.75
N LEU A 231 -2.94 -13.92 -2.15
CA LEU A 231 -2.67 -13.99 -0.71
C LEU A 231 -3.50 -13.00 0.12
N LEU A 232 -3.79 -11.83 -0.45
CA LEU A 232 -4.41 -10.72 0.29
C LEU A 232 -5.80 -10.36 -0.25
N GLY A 233 -6.23 -10.96 -1.35
CA GLY A 233 -7.51 -10.62 -1.98
C GLY A 233 -7.56 -9.21 -2.56
N LEU A 234 -6.41 -8.58 -2.82
CA LEU A 234 -6.36 -7.23 -3.34
C LEU A 234 -6.63 -7.22 -4.84
N THR A 235 -7.74 -6.62 -5.23
CA THR A 235 -8.14 -6.46 -6.65
C THR A 235 -7.50 -5.24 -7.31
N HIS A 236 -6.86 -4.36 -6.51
CA HIS A 236 -6.26 -3.13 -7.02
C HIS A 236 -5.09 -3.40 -7.96
N THR A 237 -5.07 -2.68 -9.07
CA THR A 237 -4.10 -2.87 -10.13
C THR A 237 -2.69 -2.40 -9.75
N ASP A 238 -2.54 -1.42 -8.87
CA ASP A 238 -1.23 -0.90 -8.44
C ASP A 238 -1.15 -0.69 -6.92
N THR A 239 -0.75 -1.75 -6.21
CA THR A 239 -0.50 -1.68 -4.77
C THR A 239 0.80 -0.95 -4.40
N GLN A 240 1.65 -0.63 -5.40
CA GLN A 240 2.94 0.03 -5.21
C GLN A 240 2.93 1.50 -5.65
N GLY A 241 1.75 2.08 -5.85
CA GLY A 241 1.61 3.51 -6.10
C GLY A 241 2.31 4.34 -5.02
N GLY A 242 3.06 5.37 -5.43
CA GLY A 242 3.87 6.17 -4.50
C GLY A 242 3.07 7.19 -3.70
N ILE A 243 1.80 7.45 -4.05
CA ILE A 243 0.90 8.29 -3.24
C ILE A 243 -0.21 7.40 -2.69
N LYS A 244 -0.41 7.46 -1.39
CA LYS A 244 -1.57 6.85 -0.72
C LYS A 244 -2.06 7.76 0.38
N GLY A 245 -3.39 7.83 0.51
CA GLY A 245 -4.06 8.56 1.56
C GLY A 245 -4.93 7.65 2.43
N VAL A 246 -5.13 8.03 3.66
CA VAL A 246 -5.93 7.38 4.70
C VAL A 246 -6.63 8.42 5.54
#